data_3af9297702afbd9ac3cae87c14377eed
#
_entry.id   3af9297702afbd9ac3cae87c14377eed
#
_cell.length_a   1.000
_cell.length_b   1.000
_cell.length_c   1.000
_cell.angle_alpha   90.00
_cell.angle_beta   90.00
_cell.angle_gamma   90.00
#
_symmetry.space_group_name_H-M   'P 1'
#
loop_
_entity.id
_entity.type
_entity.pdbx_description
1 polymer ?
#
loop_
_entity_poly.entity_id
_entity_poly.type
_entity_poly.pdbx_seq_one_letter_code
_entity_poly.pdbx_strand_id
1 'polypeptide(L)'
;MARFIIVLHEAKRAGKHWDLRFEIPNSKNWASFAFKKTAPDLVHGNQKIGISRTHDHSEKEALFIGTIESGYGAGVLKKYDSGTCEVLKFSSNSIKVDFEGSKLKGIYNFVKIKSFDKTANPNRFLFFKGK
;
A
#
# COMPACT_ATOMS: atom_id res chain seq x y z
N MET A 1 -13.05 10.71 8.29
CA MET A 1 -12.58 9.44 7.71
C MET A 1 -11.54 9.69 6.65
N ALA A 2 -10.55 8.83 6.60
CA ALA A 2 -9.53 8.89 5.57
C ALA A 2 -10.01 8.19 4.29
N ARG A 3 -9.31 8.45 3.20
CA ARG A 3 -9.56 7.79 1.91
C ARG A 3 -8.41 6.85 1.59
N PHE A 4 -8.68 5.82 0.79
CA PHE A 4 -7.64 4.98 0.24
C PHE A 4 -7.90 4.67 -1.24
N ILE A 5 -6.84 4.30 -1.93
CA ILE A 5 -6.91 3.81 -3.30
C ILE A 5 -5.90 2.68 -3.46
N ILE A 6 -6.27 1.69 -4.26
CA ILE A 6 -5.35 0.66 -4.73
C ILE A 6 -5.18 0.87 -6.22
N VAL A 7 -3.94 1.07 -6.64
CA VAL A 7 -3.58 1.29 -8.04
C VAL A 7 -2.84 0.06 -8.55
N LEU A 8 -3.32 -0.51 -9.64
CA LEU A 8 -2.60 -1.55 -10.35
C LEU A 8 -1.58 -0.88 -11.26
N HIS A 9 -0.30 -1.13 -11.00
CA HIS A 9 0.80 -0.54 -11.75
C HIS A 9 1.46 -1.62 -12.60
N GLU A 10 1.29 -1.51 -13.91
CA GLU A 10 1.95 -2.37 -14.87
C GLU A 10 3.20 -1.65 -15.37
N ALA A 11 4.28 -1.75 -14.60
CA ALA A 11 5.53 -1.06 -14.87
C ALA A 11 6.39 -1.86 -15.87
N LYS A 12 7.05 -1.14 -16.77
CA LYS A 12 7.90 -1.77 -17.79
C LYS A 12 9.09 -2.52 -17.20
N ARG A 13 9.69 -1.99 -16.12
CA ARG A 13 10.87 -2.59 -15.48
C ARG A 13 10.52 -3.42 -14.24
N ALA A 14 9.70 -2.88 -13.35
CA ALA A 14 9.37 -3.53 -12.09
C ALA A 14 8.30 -4.61 -12.23
N GLY A 15 7.65 -4.70 -13.42
CA GLY A 15 6.57 -5.64 -13.63
C GLY A 15 5.27 -5.17 -13.00
N LYS A 16 4.34 -6.12 -12.86
CA LYS A 16 3.01 -5.84 -12.33
C LYS A 16 3.04 -5.85 -10.81
N HIS A 17 2.49 -4.80 -10.18
CA HIS A 17 2.30 -4.76 -8.72
C HIS A 17 1.10 -3.88 -8.38
N TRP A 18 0.63 -3.98 -7.13
CA TRP A 18 -0.46 -3.16 -6.61
C TRP A 18 0.11 -2.19 -5.59
N ASP A 19 -0.26 -0.92 -5.71
CA ASP A 19 0.09 0.11 -4.74
C ASP A 19 -1.14 0.45 -3.91
N LEU A 20 -1.08 0.14 -2.62
CA LEU A 20 -2.10 0.51 -1.65
C LEU A 20 -1.68 1.83 -1.01
N ARG A 21 -2.52 2.84 -1.17
CA ARG A 21 -2.24 4.20 -0.67
C ARG A 21 -3.39 4.68 0.18
N PHE A 22 -3.08 5.30 1.30
CA PHE A 22 -4.10 5.88 2.19
C PHE A 22 -3.59 7.16 2.84
N GLU A 23 -4.54 8.05 3.18
CA GLU A 23 -4.22 9.32 3.80
C GLU A 23 -3.62 9.12 5.19
N ILE A 24 -2.49 9.77 5.46
CA ILE A 24 -1.83 9.72 6.77
C ILE A 24 -2.57 10.68 7.71
N PRO A 25 -2.95 10.26 8.94
CA PRO A 25 -3.61 11.13 9.90
C PRO A 25 -2.80 12.39 10.19
N ASN A 26 -3.48 13.53 10.20
CA ASN A 26 -2.87 14.84 10.50
C ASN A 26 -1.77 15.25 9.53
N SER A 27 -1.82 14.76 8.30
CA SER A 27 -0.84 15.04 7.26
C SER A 27 -1.54 15.29 5.93
N LYS A 28 -0.86 15.97 5.03
CA LYS A 28 -1.30 16.14 3.65
C LYS A 28 -0.83 15.01 2.74
N ASN A 29 0.00 14.14 3.27
CA ASN A 29 0.60 13.06 2.50
C ASN A 29 -0.16 11.74 2.65
N TRP A 30 0.05 10.86 1.69
CA TRP A 30 -0.50 9.51 1.65
C TRP A 30 0.63 8.52 1.83
N ALA A 31 0.43 7.54 2.70
CA ALA A 31 1.32 6.38 2.79
C ALA A 31 1.11 5.47 1.59
N SER A 32 2.16 4.82 1.13
CA SER A 32 2.11 3.94 -0.04
C SER A 32 2.88 2.65 0.21
N PHE A 33 2.25 1.52 -0.14
CA PHE A 33 2.83 0.20 0.04
C PHE A 33 2.70 -0.59 -1.27
N ALA A 34 3.79 -1.21 -1.70
CA ALA A 34 3.84 -2.01 -2.92
C ALA A 34 3.63 -3.50 -2.61
N PHE A 35 2.67 -4.09 -3.30
CA PHE A 35 2.31 -5.52 -3.24
C PHE A 35 2.70 -6.17 -4.56
N LYS A 36 3.71 -7.02 -4.56
CA LYS A 36 4.28 -7.57 -5.82
C LYS A 36 3.60 -8.83 -6.32
N LYS A 37 3.16 -9.71 -5.44
CA LYS A 37 2.66 -11.03 -5.81
C LYS A 37 1.17 -11.22 -5.58
N THR A 38 0.63 -10.58 -4.57
CA THR A 38 -0.76 -10.77 -4.14
C THR A 38 -1.42 -9.42 -3.98
N ALA A 39 -2.61 -9.25 -4.55
CA ALA A 39 -3.38 -8.02 -4.32
C ALA A 39 -3.82 -7.94 -2.86
N PRO A 40 -3.95 -6.72 -2.29
CA PRO A 40 -4.30 -6.56 -0.88
C PRO A 40 -5.58 -7.27 -0.45
N ASP A 41 -6.62 -7.24 -1.28
CA ASP A 41 -7.92 -7.85 -0.97
C ASP A 41 -7.89 -9.37 -0.97
N LEU A 42 -6.84 -9.97 -1.52
CA LEU A 42 -6.70 -11.44 -1.57
C LEU A 42 -5.98 -12.00 -0.34
N VAL A 43 -5.53 -11.15 0.56
CA VAL A 43 -4.89 -11.58 1.81
C VAL A 43 -5.97 -11.78 2.87
N HIS A 44 -6.16 -13.02 3.31
CA HIS A 44 -7.19 -13.36 4.28
C HIS A 44 -6.79 -14.55 5.15
N GLY A 45 -7.59 -14.83 6.17
CA GLY A 45 -7.28 -15.89 7.11
C GLY A 45 -6.01 -15.60 7.90
N ASN A 46 -5.15 -16.60 8.01
CA ASN A 46 -3.87 -16.48 8.74
C ASN A 46 -2.70 -16.12 7.82
N GLN A 47 -2.97 -15.75 6.57
CA GLN A 47 -1.93 -15.41 5.61
C GLN A 47 -1.24 -14.10 6.00
N LYS A 48 0.09 -14.10 5.95
CA LYS A 48 0.92 -12.90 6.13
C LYS A 48 1.83 -12.76 4.93
N ILE A 49 1.82 -11.59 4.30
CA ILE A 49 2.66 -11.36 3.13
C ILE A 49 3.65 -10.22 3.38
N GLY A 50 4.81 -10.32 2.76
CA GLY A 50 5.81 -9.25 2.77
C GLY A 50 5.47 -8.20 1.73
N ILE A 51 5.47 -6.95 2.16
CA ILE A 51 5.24 -5.79 1.30
C ILE A 51 6.33 -4.74 1.56
N SER A 52 6.43 -3.76 0.69
CA SER A 52 7.42 -2.69 0.85
C SER A 52 6.73 -1.35 0.95
N ARG A 53 7.09 -0.56 1.97
CA ARG A 53 6.67 0.83 2.04
C ARG A 53 7.50 1.64 1.06
N THR A 54 6.83 2.40 0.20
CA THR A 54 7.47 3.32 -0.72
C THR A 54 7.40 4.73 -0.14
N HIS A 55 7.95 5.73 -0.83
CA HIS A 55 7.91 7.10 -0.34
C HIS A 55 6.45 7.59 -0.24
N ASP A 56 6.22 8.51 0.69
CA ASP A 56 4.90 9.12 0.84
C ASP A 56 4.59 9.98 -0.40
N HIS A 57 3.31 9.98 -0.79
CA HIS A 57 2.85 10.71 -1.96
C HIS A 57 1.99 11.91 -1.55
N SER A 58 2.00 12.95 -2.39
CA SER A 58 0.99 14.00 -2.33
C SER A 58 -0.35 13.41 -2.78
N GLU A 59 -1.45 14.12 -2.52
CA GLU A 59 -2.77 13.69 -2.99
C GLU A 59 -2.79 13.52 -4.51
N LYS A 60 -2.21 14.47 -5.23
CA LYS A 60 -2.14 14.42 -6.69
C LYS A 60 -1.42 13.17 -7.20
N GLU A 61 -0.29 12.83 -6.57
CA GLU A 61 0.46 11.63 -6.92
C GLU A 61 -0.28 10.35 -6.54
N ALA A 62 -0.87 10.33 -5.35
CA ALA A 62 -1.57 9.16 -4.84
C ALA A 62 -2.77 8.77 -5.70
N LEU A 63 -3.47 9.75 -6.23
CA LEU A 63 -4.68 9.56 -7.05
C LEU A 63 -4.41 9.48 -8.55
N PHE A 64 -3.17 9.59 -8.96
CA PHE A 64 -2.83 9.58 -10.38
C PHE A 64 -3.12 8.23 -11.02
N ILE A 65 -3.85 8.28 -12.14
CA ILE A 65 -4.17 7.12 -12.98
C ILE A 65 -3.82 7.52 -14.41
N GLY A 66 -3.21 6.63 -15.18
CA GLY A 66 -2.82 6.91 -16.54
C GLY A 66 -1.50 6.26 -16.90
N THR A 67 -0.83 6.83 -17.90
CA THR A 67 0.43 6.30 -18.42
C THR A 67 1.58 7.19 -18.03
N ILE A 68 2.66 6.59 -17.52
CA ILE A 68 3.94 7.25 -17.31
C ILE A 68 4.85 6.77 -18.44
N GLU A 69 5.24 7.68 -19.33
CA GLU A 69 5.92 7.31 -20.59
C GLU A 69 7.39 6.97 -20.41
N SER A 70 8.08 7.58 -19.44
CA SER A 70 9.52 7.39 -19.25
C SER A 70 9.91 7.40 -17.79
N GLY A 71 11.12 6.93 -17.51
CA GLY A 71 11.68 6.87 -16.17
C GLY A 71 11.51 5.50 -15.53
N TYR A 72 11.95 5.38 -14.26
CA TYR A 72 11.92 4.11 -13.56
C TYR A 72 10.49 3.56 -13.35
N GLY A 73 9.55 4.44 -13.09
CA GLY A 73 8.14 4.07 -12.89
C GLY A 73 7.31 4.02 -14.16
N ALA A 74 7.94 4.04 -15.35
CA ALA A 74 7.22 4.03 -16.62
C ALA A 74 6.30 2.80 -16.72
N GLY A 75 5.08 3.03 -17.20
CA GLY A 75 4.07 2.00 -17.35
C GLY A 75 2.67 2.56 -17.23
N VAL A 76 1.70 1.70 -16.97
CA VAL A 76 0.29 2.05 -16.90
C VAL A 76 -0.21 1.86 -15.46
N LEU A 77 -0.93 2.87 -14.96
CA LEU A 77 -1.57 2.84 -13.66
C LEU A 77 -3.09 2.83 -13.83
N LYS A 78 -3.74 1.83 -13.26
CA LYS A 78 -5.20 1.67 -13.30
C LYS A 78 -5.75 1.59 -11.89
N LYS A 79 -6.93 2.17 -11.67
CA LYS A 79 -7.61 2.01 -10.39
C LYS A 79 -8.08 0.57 -10.23
N TYR A 80 -7.65 -0.08 -9.15
CA TYR A 80 -8.07 -1.44 -8.81
C TYR A 80 -9.20 -1.43 -7.79
N ASP A 81 -9.09 -0.56 -6.76
CA ASP A 81 -10.10 -0.39 -5.72
C ASP A 81 -9.94 0.99 -5.09
N SER A 82 -10.96 1.46 -4.41
CA SER A 82 -10.90 2.69 -3.63
C SER A 82 -12.06 2.73 -2.64
N GLY A 83 -11.96 3.62 -1.68
CA GLY A 83 -13.00 3.82 -0.69
C GLY A 83 -12.53 4.66 0.47
N THR A 84 -13.21 4.50 1.59
CA THR A 84 -12.84 5.15 2.84
C THR A 84 -12.13 4.17 3.75
N CYS A 85 -11.42 4.71 4.74
CA CYS A 85 -10.78 3.88 5.75
C CYS A 85 -10.68 4.64 7.05
N GLU A 86 -10.53 3.89 8.14
CA GLU A 86 -10.24 4.44 9.45
C GLU A 86 -8.87 3.97 9.87
N VAL A 87 -7.94 4.92 10.06
CA VAL A 87 -6.59 4.60 10.51
C VAL A 87 -6.63 4.49 12.02
N LEU A 88 -6.62 3.26 12.52
CA LEU A 88 -6.75 2.96 13.96
C LEU A 88 -5.44 3.14 14.69
N LYS A 89 -4.32 2.94 14.01
CA LYS A 89 -2.98 3.11 14.56
C LYS A 89 -2.03 3.49 13.45
N PHE A 90 -1.15 4.45 13.70
CA PHE A 90 -0.14 4.84 12.73
C PHE A 90 1.16 5.20 13.44
N SER A 91 2.17 4.38 13.24
CA SER A 91 3.53 4.63 13.72
C SER A 91 4.53 4.14 12.67
N SER A 92 5.80 4.42 12.88
CA SER A 92 6.85 3.96 11.94
C SER A 92 6.99 2.44 11.88
N ASN A 93 6.55 1.72 12.92
CA ASN A 93 6.74 0.28 13.02
C ASN A 93 5.45 -0.53 12.93
N SER A 94 4.30 0.11 13.17
CA SER A 94 3.04 -0.61 13.26
C SER A 94 1.89 0.28 12.82
N ILE A 95 1.08 -0.23 11.91
CA ILE A 95 -0.06 0.48 11.35
C ILE A 95 -1.25 -0.47 11.37
N LYS A 96 -2.42 0.05 11.70
CA LYS A 96 -3.67 -0.70 11.67
C LYS A 96 -4.74 0.15 11.02
N VAL A 97 -5.39 -0.39 9.99
CA VAL A 97 -6.39 0.35 9.20
C VAL A 97 -7.61 -0.53 8.96
N ASP A 98 -8.78 0.05 9.13
CA ASP A 98 -10.06 -0.58 8.78
C ASP A 98 -10.50 -0.01 7.41
N PHE A 99 -10.52 -0.87 6.40
CA PHE A 99 -10.82 -0.48 5.03
C PHE A 99 -12.28 -0.74 4.66
N GLU A 100 -12.86 0.18 3.91
CA GLU A 100 -14.21 0.13 3.35
C GLU A 100 -14.15 0.39 1.85
N GLY A 101 -13.64 -0.58 1.10
CA GLY A 101 -13.61 -0.52 -0.36
C GLY A 101 -14.62 -1.47 -0.99
N SER A 102 -14.59 -1.56 -2.30
CA SER A 102 -15.41 -2.55 -3.03
C SER A 102 -14.81 -3.95 -2.93
N LYS A 103 -13.50 -4.04 -2.93
CA LYS A 103 -12.74 -5.30 -2.84
C LYS A 103 -12.09 -5.45 -1.47
N LEU A 104 -11.35 -4.45 -1.03
CA LEU A 104 -10.64 -4.49 0.25
C LEU A 104 -11.56 -4.02 1.37
N LYS A 105 -11.90 -4.93 2.28
CA LYS A 105 -12.80 -4.67 3.41
C LYS A 105 -12.26 -5.30 4.67
N GLY A 106 -12.31 -4.55 5.77
CA GLY A 106 -11.96 -5.03 7.09
C GLY A 106 -10.64 -4.49 7.61
N ILE A 107 -10.27 -4.98 8.78
CA ILE A 107 -9.09 -4.50 9.51
C ILE A 107 -7.85 -5.27 9.05
N TYR A 108 -6.79 -4.51 8.72
CA TYR A 108 -5.50 -5.07 8.34
C TYR A 108 -4.39 -4.42 9.13
N ASN A 109 -3.36 -5.22 9.40
CA ASN A 109 -2.16 -4.79 10.11
C ASN A 109 -0.97 -4.72 9.16
N PHE A 110 -0.14 -3.70 9.38
CA PHE A 110 1.13 -3.51 8.70
C PHE A 110 2.19 -3.44 9.79
N VAL A 111 3.04 -4.45 9.89
CA VAL A 111 4.05 -4.53 10.94
C VAL A 111 5.44 -4.57 10.32
N LYS A 112 6.28 -3.61 10.71
CA LYS A 112 7.63 -3.52 10.17
C LYS A 112 8.45 -4.76 10.53
N ILE A 113 9.11 -5.33 9.52
CA ILE A 113 9.99 -6.48 9.70
C ILE A 113 11.33 -5.97 10.22
N LYS A 114 11.73 -6.42 11.40
CA LYS A 114 13.05 -6.14 11.94
C LYS A 114 14.03 -7.17 11.39
N SER A 115 15.14 -6.68 10.85
CA SER A 115 16.19 -7.55 10.35
C SER A 115 17.52 -7.18 10.99
N PHE A 116 18.30 -8.19 11.35
CA PHE A 116 19.68 -7.99 11.80
C PHE A 116 20.63 -7.81 10.61
N ASP A 117 20.17 -8.09 9.40
CA ASP A 117 20.93 -7.89 8.19
C ASP A 117 20.86 -6.43 7.74
N LYS A 118 21.98 -5.73 7.80
CA LYS A 118 22.08 -4.33 7.39
C LYS A 118 21.84 -4.11 5.90
N THR A 119 21.90 -5.17 5.09
CA THR A 119 21.62 -5.08 3.65
C THR A 119 20.15 -5.28 3.33
N ALA A 120 19.34 -5.71 4.29
CA ALA A 120 17.90 -5.89 4.08
C ALA A 120 17.21 -4.55 3.90
N ASN A 121 16.15 -4.55 3.07
CA ASN A 121 15.34 -3.35 2.84
C ASN A 121 14.68 -2.91 4.16
N PRO A 122 15.00 -1.71 4.68
CA PRO A 122 14.45 -1.23 5.95
C PRO A 122 12.96 -0.90 5.88
N ASN A 123 12.38 -0.91 4.66
CA ASN A 123 10.97 -0.57 4.45
C ASN A 123 10.09 -1.80 4.24
N ARG A 124 10.55 -2.97 4.66
CA ARG A 124 9.77 -4.19 4.58
C ARG A 124 8.79 -4.30 5.74
N PHE A 125 7.54 -4.63 5.39
CA PHE A 125 6.45 -4.83 6.35
C PHE A 125 5.76 -6.17 6.10
N LEU A 126 5.17 -6.73 7.15
CA LEU A 126 4.20 -7.83 7.02
C LEU A 126 2.81 -7.22 6.98
N PHE A 127 2.01 -7.68 6.05
CA PHE A 127 0.61 -7.28 5.90
C PHE A 127 -0.28 -8.50 6.13
N PHE A 128 -1.24 -8.36 7.03
CA PHE A 128 -2.14 -9.48 7.37
C PHE A 128 -3.46 -8.95 7.94
N LYS A 129 -4.49 -9.77 7.78
CA LYS A 129 -5.82 -9.41 8.26
C LYS A 129 -5.84 -9.41 9.79
N GLY A 130 -6.42 -8.36 10.37
CA GLY A 130 -6.60 -8.19 11.80
C GLY A 130 -7.98 -8.59 12.28
N LYS A 131 -8.18 -8.34 13.55
CA LYS A 131 -9.46 -8.54 14.21
C LYS A 131 -10.02 -7.21 14.66
#